data_87c5d5cc167f76c6abb84b3512806ee8
#
_entry.id   87c5d5cc167f76c6abb84b3512806ee8
#
_cell.length_a   1.000
_cell.length_b   1.000
_cell.length_c   1.000
_cell.angle_alpha   90.00
_cell.angle_beta   90.00
_cell.angle_gamma   90.00
#
_symmetry.space_group_name_H-M   'P 1'
#
loop_
_entity.id
_entity.type
_entity.pdbx_description
1 polymer ?
#
loop_
_entity_poly.entity_id
_entity_poly.type
_entity_poly.pdbx_seq_one_letter_code
_entity_poly.pdbx_strand_id
1 'polypeptide(L)' 'RVPIDSLFDALKRGRSVDYFLEQFPTVQREQVLQLLEEAKLRIALERVPA' A
#
# COMPACT_ATOMS: atom_id res chain seq x y z
N ARG A 1 -12.07 5.14 -2.76
CA ARG A 1 -10.81 5.75 -2.34
C ARG A 1 -10.07 4.82 -1.39
N VAL A 2 -8.79 4.61 -1.66
CA VAL A 2 -7.99 3.68 -0.87
C VAL A 2 -7.64 4.31 0.49
N PRO A 3 -7.97 3.64 1.60
CA PRO A 3 -7.57 4.12 2.93
C PRO A 3 -6.09 3.80 3.15
N ILE A 4 -5.25 4.76 2.80
CA ILE A 4 -3.80 4.58 2.78
C ILE A 4 -3.26 4.18 4.15
N ASP A 5 -3.74 4.85 5.19
CA ASP A 5 -3.25 4.54 6.54
C ASP A 5 -3.57 3.11 6.93
N SER A 6 -4.77 2.64 6.58
CA SER A 6 -5.16 1.27 6.90
C SER A 6 -4.34 0.27 6.10
N LEU A 7 -4.05 0.60 4.84
CA LEU A 7 -3.26 -0.29 4.00
C LEU A 7 -1.86 -0.49 4.59
N PHE A 8 -1.17 0.60 4.87
CA PHE A 8 0.19 0.49 5.38
C PHE A 8 0.23 -0.08 6.78
N ASP A 9 -0.79 0.21 7.58
CA ASP A 9 -0.89 -0.38 8.91
C ASP A 9 -1.02 -1.90 8.82
N ALA A 10 -1.84 -2.38 7.89
CA ALA A 10 -2.00 -3.82 7.69
C ALA A 10 -0.69 -4.46 7.25
N LEU A 11 0.02 -3.83 6.31
CA LEU A 11 1.28 -4.36 5.84
C LEU A 11 2.32 -4.38 6.95
N LYS A 12 2.33 -3.35 7.78
CA LYS A 12 3.26 -3.26 8.89
C LYS A 12 3.04 -4.41 9.88
N ARG A 13 1.79 -4.85 10.02
CA ARG A 13 1.45 -5.94 10.91
C ARG A 13 1.68 -7.31 10.29
N GLY A 14 2.20 -7.35 9.08
CA GLY A 14 2.46 -8.61 8.41
C GLY A 14 1.26 -9.17 7.66
N ARG A 15 0.22 -8.36 7.45
CA ARG A 15 -0.95 -8.79 6.69
C ARG A 15 -0.66 -8.68 5.21
N SER A 16 -1.38 -9.46 4.42
CA SER A 16 -1.22 -9.44 2.97
C SER A 16 -2.17 -8.42 2.34
N VAL A 17 -1.90 -8.11 1.06
CA VAL A 17 -2.81 -7.28 0.29
C VAL A 17 -4.17 -7.93 0.17
N ASP A 18 -4.19 -9.26 0.02
CA ASP A 18 -5.46 -9.98 -0.05
C ASP A 18 -6.28 -9.78 1.21
N TYR A 19 -5.64 -9.81 2.36
CA TYR A 19 -6.32 -9.57 3.62
C TYR A 19 -6.92 -8.17 3.64
N PHE A 20 -6.14 -7.18 3.22
CA PHE A 20 -6.62 -5.80 3.17
C PHE A 20 -7.84 -5.67 2.28
N LEU A 21 -7.79 -6.31 1.11
CA LEU A 21 -8.89 -6.22 0.16
C LEU A 21 -10.16 -6.87 0.69
N GLU A 22 -10.03 -7.89 1.52
CA GLU A 22 -11.20 -8.49 2.16
C GLU A 22 -11.87 -7.53 3.13
N GLN A 23 -11.06 -6.72 3.80
CA GLN A 23 -11.60 -5.75 4.75
C GLN A 23 -12.23 -4.56 4.06
N PHE A 24 -11.79 -4.26 2.84
CA PHE A 24 -12.27 -3.11 2.09
C PHE A 24 -12.71 -3.55 0.69
N PRO A 25 -13.87 -4.20 0.59
CA PRO A 25 -14.29 -4.78 -0.68
C PRO A 25 -14.54 -3.77 -1.80
N THR A 26 -14.70 -2.50 -1.47
CA THR A 26 -14.86 -1.48 -2.50
C THR A 26 -13.54 -1.07 -3.14
N VAL A 27 -12.42 -1.48 -2.55
CA VAL A 27 -11.11 -1.18 -3.09
C VAL A 27 -10.68 -2.28 -4.05
N GLN A 28 -10.17 -1.90 -5.20
CA GLN A 28 -9.72 -2.86 -6.20
C GLN A 28 -8.23 -3.12 -6.05
N ARG A 29 -7.84 -4.35 -6.39
CA ARG A 29 -6.43 -4.75 -6.28
C ARG A 29 -5.53 -3.83 -7.09
N GLU A 30 -5.97 -3.43 -8.27
CA GLU A 30 -5.17 -2.55 -9.11
C GLU A 30 -4.86 -1.23 -8.43
N GLN A 31 -5.84 -0.70 -7.70
CA GLN A 31 -5.64 0.54 -6.99
C GLN A 31 -4.57 0.40 -5.92
N VAL A 32 -4.60 -0.70 -5.20
CA VAL A 32 -3.62 -0.95 -4.15
C VAL A 32 -2.23 -1.12 -4.76
N LEU A 33 -2.13 -1.87 -5.84
CA LEU A 33 -0.82 -2.11 -6.47
C LEU A 33 -0.23 -0.82 -7.03
N GLN A 34 -1.07 0.04 -7.63
CA GLN A 34 -0.60 1.32 -8.12
C GLN A 34 -0.10 2.20 -6.98
N LEU A 35 -0.83 2.20 -5.87
CA LEU A 35 -0.45 3.00 -4.72
C LEU A 35 0.89 2.53 -4.16
N LEU A 36 1.06 1.22 -4.05
CA LEU A 36 2.31 0.68 -3.54
C LEU A 36 3.48 0.99 -4.47
N GLU A 37 3.23 0.95 -5.77
CA GLU A 37 4.27 1.27 -6.74
C GLU A 37 4.69 2.73 -6.61
N GLU A 38 3.72 3.62 -6.48
CA GLU A 38 4.01 5.03 -6.31
C GLU A 38 4.77 5.30 -5.01
N ALA A 39 4.36 4.62 -3.95
CA ALA A 39 5.04 4.79 -2.68
C ALA A 39 6.49 4.31 -2.77
N LYS A 40 6.70 3.22 -3.46
CA LYS A 40 8.04 2.69 -3.67
C LYS A 40 8.92 3.70 -4.39
N LEU A 41 8.38 4.29 -5.45
CA LEU A 41 9.13 5.27 -6.23
C LEU A 41 9.46 6.51 -5.40
N ARG A 42 8.51 6.98 -4.61
CA ARG A 42 8.75 8.15 -3.77
C ARG A 42 9.80 7.88 -2.72
N ILE A 43 9.75 6.71 -2.11
CA ILE A 43 10.73 6.34 -1.11
C ILE A 43 12.11 6.24 -1.73
N ALA A 44 12.19 5.67 -2.94
CA ALA A 44 13.46 5.54 -3.64
C ALA A 44 14.06 6.89 -3.98
N LEU A 45 13.19 7.85 -4.36
CA LEU A 45 13.67 9.19 -4.70
C LEU A 45 14.12 9.98 -3.48
N GLU A 46 13.42 9.82 -2.36
CA GLU A 46 13.74 10.52 -1.14
C GLU A 46 14.90 9.89 -0.40
N ARG A 47 15.19 8.66 -0.69
CA ARG A 47 16.25 7.94 -0.05
C ARG A 47 17.56 8.30 -0.70
N VAL A 48 18.22 9.28 -0.15
CA VAL A 48 19.49 9.71 -0.69
C VAL A 48 20.57 8.73 -0.27
N PRO A 49 21.19 8.06 -1.23
CA PRO A 49 22.31 7.16 -0.86
C PRO A 49 23.42 7.97 -0.24
N ALA A 50 23.86 7.50 0.86
CA ALA A 50 24.92 8.18 1.60
C ALA A 50 26.22 8.23 0.82
#